data_9fb494b14ffe420f862c4ac98f5a143e
#
_entry.id   9fb494b14ffe420f862c4ac98f5a143e
#
_cell.length_a   1.000
_cell.length_b   1.000
_cell.length_c   1.000
_cell.angle_alpha   90.00
_cell.angle_beta   90.00
_cell.angle_gamma   90.00
#
_symmetry.space_group_name_H-M   'P 1'
#
loop_
_entity.id
_entity.type
_entity.pdbx_description
1 polymer ?
#
loop_
_entity_poly.entity_id
_entity_poly.type
_entity_poly.pdbx_seq_one_letter_code
_entity_poly.pdbx_strand_id
1 'polypeptide(L)'
;KHLLKSYAGQVKCIYIDPPYNTGSDGFVYNDKFNFTAEDLIEKLSIDEEQAQRILDLTNRGSASHSAWLMFMYPRLQLAKGLLSKDGVIFISIDDNEQGNLKLVCDDIFGEQNFAGQIAVVNNLKGRNDRANIATTHEYLLMYVSENFVSGGLPLTDEQKKQYKYTDENGNLYALRDLRKRGRPDRREDRPNMYFPIYFNPETGDISMNALNGYEKIIPLRGDGSDGRWRWGKDHVANSLNILHPDKNNKGRWGIKHRVYLNPALNPVVLDDEFDEFDEGEERTSKAKSFWQGGELSTDVARRTLKAILPDVEFDYP
;
A
#
# COMPACT_ATOMS: atom_id res chain seq x y z
N LYS A 1 3.53 -17.39 -24.48
CA LYS A 1 2.91 -17.20 -25.82
C LYS A 1 1.56 -17.91 -25.94
N HIS A 2 1.41 -19.16 -25.48
CA HIS A 2 0.13 -19.89 -25.61
C HIS A 2 -1.03 -19.18 -24.91
N LEU A 3 -0.81 -18.67 -23.70
CA LEU A 3 -1.84 -17.96 -22.94
C LEU A 3 -2.29 -16.65 -23.62
N LEU A 4 -1.41 -15.94 -24.32
CA LEU A 4 -1.77 -14.70 -25.01
C LEU A 4 -2.87 -14.89 -26.06
N LYS A 5 -2.96 -16.06 -26.68
CA LYS A 5 -4.01 -16.36 -27.67
C LYS A 5 -5.42 -16.30 -27.09
N SER A 6 -5.57 -16.63 -25.79
CA SER A 6 -6.87 -16.74 -25.14
C SER A 6 -7.08 -15.71 -24.02
N TYR A 7 -6.02 -15.16 -23.42
CA TYR A 7 -6.09 -14.34 -22.22
C TYR A 7 -5.44 -12.98 -22.35
N ALA A 8 -5.05 -12.53 -23.57
CA ALA A 8 -4.49 -11.20 -23.76
C ALA A 8 -5.42 -10.12 -23.20
N GLY A 9 -4.88 -9.25 -22.33
CA GLY A 9 -5.62 -8.15 -21.70
C GLY A 9 -6.75 -8.57 -20.75
N GLN A 10 -6.75 -9.81 -20.23
CA GLN A 10 -7.84 -10.32 -19.39
C GLN A 10 -7.42 -10.71 -17.97
N VAL A 11 -6.11 -10.81 -17.70
CA VAL A 11 -5.60 -11.28 -16.41
C VAL A 11 -5.59 -10.13 -15.42
N LYS A 12 -6.35 -10.26 -14.33
CA LYS A 12 -6.47 -9.24 -13.27
C LYS A 12 -5.27 -9.21 -12.34
N CYS A 13 -4.68 -10.36 -12.04
CA CYS A 13 -3.56 -10.47 -11.11
C CYS A 13 -2.54 -11.48 -11.61
N ILE A 14 -1.28 -11.07 -11.63
CA ILE A 14 -0.14 -11.95 -11.90
C ILE A 14 0.75 -11.91 -10.66
N TYR A 15 1.11 -13.07 -10.14
CA TYR A 15 2.17 -13.23 -9.15
C TYR A 15 3.26 -14.12 -9.72
N ILE A 16 4.51 -13.70 -9.62
CA ILE A 16 5.66 -14.49 -10.02
C ILE A 16 6.75 -14.45 -8.95
N ASP A 17 7.42 -15.58 -8.83
CA ASP A 17 8.58 -15.78 -7.97
C ASP A 17 9.73 -16.31 -8.85
N PRO A 18 10.51 -15.42 -9.48
CA PRO A 18 11.56 -15.79 -10.40
C PRO A 18 12.79 -16.30 -9.63
N PRO A 19 13.75 -16.97 -10.31
CA PRO A 19 15.06 -17.24 -9.71
C PRO A 19 15.74 -15.96 -9.27
N TYR A 20 16.30 -15.93 -8.04
CA TYR A 20 16.89 -14.74 -7.44
C TYR A 20 18.35 -14.49 -7.81
N ASN A 21 18.93 -15.36 -8.64
CA ASN A 21 20.34 -15.30 -9.07
C ASN A 21 21.35 -15.32 -7.91
N THR A 22 21.06 -16.14 -6.88
CA THR A 22 21.89 -16.27 -5.68
C THR A 22 23.15 -17.10 -5.90
N GLY A 23 23.27 -17.76 -7.07
CA GLY A 23 24.34 -18.72 -7.37
C GLY A 23 24.15 -20.10 -6.73
N SER A 24 23.18 -20.25 -5.81
CA SER A 24 22.85 -21.49 -5.09
C SER A 24 21.48 -22.06 -5.46
N ASP A 25 20.69 -21.34 -6.23
CA ASP A 25 19.33 -21.68 -6.66
C ASP A 25 19.26 -22.74 -7.76
N GLY A 26 20.39 -23.38 -8.09
CA GLY A 26 20.49 -24.44 -9.11
C GLY A 26 20.18 -23.98 -10.54
N PHE A 27 19.86 -22.70 -10.72
CA PHE A 27 19.60 -22.12 -12.02
C PHE A 27 20.91 -21.79 -12.72
N VAL A 28 21.32 -22.65 -13.65
CA VAL A 28 22.51 -22.44 -14.46
C VAL A 28 22.13 -21.55 -15.63
N TYR A 29 22.44 -20.27 -15.50
CA TYR A 29 22.46 -19.38 -16.66
C TYR A 29 23.57 -19.86 -17.58
N ASN A 30 23.21 -20.19 -18.81
CA ASN A 30 24.22 -20.54 -19.78
C ASN A 30 24.96 -19.25 -20.18
N ASP A 31 26.11 -18.98 -19.57
CA ASP A 31 26.92 -17.74 -19.70
C ASP A 31 27.36 -17.44 -21.16
N LYS A 32 26.98 -18.27 -22.12
CA LYS A 32 27.23 -18.13 -23.55
C LYS A 32 26.04 -17.56 -24.34
N PHE A 33 25.17 -16.81 -23.69
CA PHE A 33 24.09 -16.11 -24.40
C PHE A 33 24.65 -14.85 -25.14
N ASN A 34 25.27 -15.08 -26.28
CA ASN A 34 25.51 -14.04 -27.27
C ASN A 34 24.32 -14.01 -28.24
N PHE A 35 23.17 -13.48 -27.80
CA PHE A 35 22.10 -13.21 -28.73
C PHE A 35 22.42 -11.95 -29.54
N THR A 36 22.20 -12.04 -30.84
CA THR A 36 22.14 -10.87 -31.70
C THR A 36 20.74 -10.25 -31.64
N ALA A 37 20.58 -9.04 -32.16
CA ALA A 37 19.26 -8.41 -32.26
C ALA A 37 18.29 -9.29 -33.08
N GLU A 38 18.78 -9.92 -34.15
CA GLU A 38 18.01 -10.83 -34.99
C GLU A 38 17.52 -12.05 -34.23
N ASP A 39 18.37 -12.65 -33.38
CA ASP A 39 17.98 -13.79 -32.52
C ASP A 39 16.84 -13.43 -31.56
N LEU A 40 16.91 -12.22 -30.99
CA LEU A 40 15.87 -11.72 -30.08
C LEU A 40 14.55 -11.44 -30.81
N ILE A 41 14.62 -10.81 -31.99
CA ILE A 41 13.47 -10.57 -32.85
C ILE A 41 12.76 -11.87 -33.21
N GLU A 42 13.51 -12.86 -33.68
CA GLU A 42 12.94 -14.16 -34.09
C GLU A 42 12.34 -14.93 -32.90
N LYS A 43 13.10 -15.07 -31.80
CA LYS A 43 12.70 -15.89 -30.66
C LYS A 43 11.58 -15.26 -29.83
N LEU A 44 11.58 -13.94 -29.71
CA LEU A 44 10.63 -13.21 -28.83
C LEU A 44 9.48 -12.58 -29.61
N SER A 45 9.59 -12.49 -30.94
CA SER A 45 8.62 -11.78 -31.80
C SER A 45 8.46 -10.31 -31.37
N ILE A 46 9.56 -9.65 -31.13
CA ILE A 46 9.69 -8.23 -30.79
C ILE A 46 10.26 -7.47 -31.99
N ASP A 47 10.18 -6.14 -31.96
CA ASP A 47 10.80 -5.29 -32.98
C ASP A 47 12.30 -5.03 -32.70
N GLU A 48 12.98 -4.42 -33.65
CA GLU A 48 14.41 -4.12 -33.59
C GLU A 48 14.76 -3.17 -32.44
N GLU A 49 13.91 -2.18 -32.17
CA GLU A 49 14.11 -1.22 -31.07
C GLU A 49 14.06 -1.92 -29.72
N GLN A 50 13.11 -2.82 -29.51
CA GLN A 50 13.00 -3.63 -28.31
C GLN A 50 14.18 -4.60 -28.16
N ALA A 51 14.62 -5.23 -29.24
CA ALA A 51 15.78 -6.10 -29.24
C ALA A 51 17.05 -5.34 -28.84
N GLN A 52 17.28 -4.16 -29.41
CA GLN A 52 18.42 -3.30 -29.06
C GLN A 52 18.38 -2.84 -27.61
N ARG A 53 17.22 -2.47 -27.06
CA ARG A 53 17.07 -2.10 -25.65
C ARG A 53 17.46 -3.26 -24.71
N ILE A 54 17.07 -4.49 -25.03
CA ILE A 54 17.47 -5.69 -24.27
C ILE A 54 19.00 -5.82 -24.27
N LEU A 55 19.65 -5.72 -25.43
CA LEU A 55 21.10 -5.81 -25.55
C LEU A 55 21.81 -4.70 -24.75
N ASP A 56 21.31 -3.48 -24.80
CA ASP A 56 21.89 -2.34 -24.06
C ASP A 56 21.78 -2.53 -22.54
N LEU A 57 20.66 -3.04 -22.06
CA LEU A 57 20.47 -3.36 -20.65
C LEU A 57 21.39 -4.48 -20.18
N THR A 58 21.50 -5.54 -20.96
CA THR A 58 22.33 -6.72 -20.63
C THR A 58 23.82 -6.44 -20.64
N ASN A 59 24.27 -5.47 -21.43
CA ASN A 59 25.68 -5.08 -21.51
C ASN A 59 26.16 -4.23 -20.33
N ARG A 60 25.28 -3.78 -19.42
CA ARG A 60 25.61 -2.91 -18.29
C ARG A 60 26.04 -3.63 -17.02
N GLY A 61 25.78 -4.93 -16.91
CA GLY A 61 26.04 -5.73 -15.70
C GLY A 61 27.16 -6.76 -15.83
N SER A 62 27.41 -7.51 -14.76
CA SER A 62 28.21 -8.73 -14.82
C SER A 62 27.50 -9.79 -15.71
N ALA A 63 28.25 -10.76 -16.22
CA ALA A 63 27.67 -11.79 -17.10
C ALA A 63 26.44 -12.50 -16.48
N SER A 64 26.46 -12.73 -15.17
CA SER A 64 25.35 -13.34 -14.42
C SER A 64 24.10 -12.45 -14.40
N HIS A 65 24.21 -11.15 -14.10
CA HIS A 65 23.09 -10.21 -14.13
C HIS A 65 22.54 -10.03 -15.55
N SER A 66 23.42 -9.96 -16.54
CA SER A 66 23.03 -9.87 -17.95
C SER A 66 22.21 -11.09 -18.39
N ALA A 67 22.68 -12.31 -18.03
CA ALA A 67 21.96 -13.53 -18.34
C ALA A 67 20.59 -13.60 -17.66
N TRP A 68 20.49 -13.14 -16.41
CA TRP A 68 19.24 -13.05 -15.66
C TRP A 68 18.26 -12.05 -16.33
N LEU A 69 18.73 -10.88 -16.74
CA LEU A 69 17.94 -9.89 -17.45
C LEU A 69 17.38 -10.43 -18.77
N MET A 70 18.21 -11.14 -19.54
CA MET A 70 17.78 -11.79 -20.80
C MET A 70 16.73 -12.88 -20.55
N PHE A 71 16.80 -13.57 -19.42
CA PHE A 71 15.79 -14.54 -19.02
C PHE A 71 14.48 -13.86 -18.63
N MET A 72 14.53 -12.77 -17.88
CA MET A 72 13.35 -12.10 -17.32
C MET A 72 12.61 -11.20 -18.30
N TYR A 73 13.32 -10.40 -19.10
CA TYR A 73 12.72 -9.40 -19.97
C TYR A 73 11.59 -9.95 -20.86
N PRO A 74 11.79 -11.03 -21.65
CA PRO A 74 10.73 -11.55 -22.51
C PRO A 74 9.54 -12.10 -21.75
N ARG A 75 9.75 -12.59 -20.52
CA ARG A 75 8.67 -13.09 -19.66
C ARG A 75 7.81 -11.96 -19.13
N LEU A 76 8.44 -10.89 -18.72
CA LEU A 76 7.74 -9.69 -18.25
C LEU A 76 6.97 -8.98 -19.38
N GLN A 77 7.53 -8.95 -20.60
CA GLN A 77 6.82 -8.47 -21.79
C GLN A 77 5.57 -9.30 -22.09
N LEU A 78 5.66 -10.61 -21.99
CA LEU A 78 4.50 -11.48 -22.16
C LEU A 78 3.47 -11.29 -21.03
N ALA A 79 3.93 -11.10 -19.78
CA ALA A 79 3.07 -10.81 -18.63
C ALA A 79 2.30 -9.51 -18.84
N LYS A 80 2.96 -8.42 -19.31
CA LYS A 80 2.30 -7.17 -19.67
C LYS A 80 1.18 -7.38 -20.67
N GLY A 81 1.41 -8.20 -21.71
CA GLY A 81 0.38 -8.48 -22.72
C GLY A 81 -0.82 -9.29 -22.19
N LEU A 82 -0.68 -9.96 -21.05
CA LEU A 82 -1.77 -10.68 -20.40
C LEU A 82 -2.60 -9.80 -19.47
N LEU A 83 -1.99 -8.78 -18.86
CA LEU A 83 -2.66 -7.91 -17.88
C LEU A 83 -3.84 -7.16 -18.48
N SER A 84 -4.94 -7.15 -17.75
CA SER A 84 -6.10 -6.29 -18.05
C SER A 84 -5.78 -4.83 -17.75
N LYS A 85 -6.63 -3.91 -18.23
CA LYS A 85 -6.46 -2.46 -18.01
C LYS A 85 -6.53 -2.05 -16.53
N ASP A 86 -7.08 -2.89 -15.68
CA ASP A 86 -7.20 -2.74 -14.24
C ASP A 86 -6.43 -3.84 -13.48
N GLY A 87 -5.43 -4.45 -14.14
CA GLY A 87 -4.65 -5.55 -13.60
C GLY A 87 -3.46 -5.10 -12.74
N VAL A 88 -2.90 -6.05 -12.01
CA VAL A 88 -1.73 -5.88 -11.13
C VAL A 88 -0.76 -7.03 -11.31
N ILE A 89 0.54 -6.75 -11.25
CA ILE A 89 1.58 -7.76 -11.17
C ILE A 89 2.40 -7.58 -9.90
N PHE A 90 2.63 -8.69 -9.21
CA PHE A 90 3.53 -8.80 -8.07
C PHE A 90 4.72 -9.70 -8.43
N ILE A 91 5.92 -9.27 -8.06
CA ILE A 91 7.16 -9.98 -8.38
C ILE A 91 8.02 -10.05 -7.12
N SER A 92 8.22 -11.26 -6.59
CA SER A 92 9.15 -11.52 -5.49
C SER A 92 10.58 -11.45 -5.98
N ILE A 93 11.48 -10.91 -5.16
CA ILE A 93 12.91 -10.81 -5.45
C ILE A 93 13.70 -10.52 -4.17
N ASP A 94 14.97 -10.91 -4.13
CA ASP A 94 15.91 -10.51 -3.07
C ASP A 94 16.86 -9.37 -3.50
N ASP A 95 17.81 -9.05 -2.63
CA ASP A 95 18.82 -7.99 -2.85
C ASP A 95 19.70 -8.21 -4.08
N ASN A 96 19.82 -9.45 -4.61
CA ASN A 96 20.75 -9.73 -5.70
C ASN A 96 20.28 -9.07 -7.01
N GLU A 97 18.97 -9.13 -7.29
CA GLU A 97 18.42 -8.65 -8.57
C GLU A 97 17.33 -7.57 -8.42
N GLN A 98 17.02 -7.11 -7.20
CA GLN A 98 15.97 -6.12 -6.96
C GLN A 98 16.15 -4.84 -7.80
N GLY A 99 17.36 -4.29 -7.84
CA GLY A 99 17.66 -3.08 -8.61
C GLY A 99 17.50 -3.30 -10.12
N ASN A 100 17.98 -4.42 -10.64
CA ASN A 100 17.87 -4.78 -12.06
C ASN A 100 16.42 -5.05 -12.44
N LEU A 101 15.67 -5.77 -11.60
CA LEU A 101 14.24 -6.02 -11.80
C LEU A 101 13.44 -4.71 -11.86
N LYS A 102 13.71 -3.78 -10.93
CA LYS A 102 13.04 -2.48 -10.91
C LYS A 102 13.25 -1.72 -12.23
N LEU A 103 14.49 -1.66 -12.73
CA LEU A 103 14.81 -0.97 -13.99
C LEU A 103 14.11 -1.61 -15.19
N VAL A 104 14.09 -2.93 -15.27
CA VAL A 104 13.41 -3.65 -16.36
C VAL A 104 11.90 -3.47 -16.29
N CYS A 105 11.33 -3.51 -15.10
CA CYS A 105 9.90 -3.29 -14.92
C CYS A 105 9.49 -1.86 -15.25
N ASP A 106 10.31 -0.86 -14.93
CA ASP A 106 10.08 0.54 -15.34
C ASP A 106 10.05 0.69 -16.86
N ASP A 107 10.97 0.05 -17.58
CA ASP A 107 10.98 0.06 -19.05
C ASP A 107 9.76 -0.65 -19.64
N ILE A 108 9.38 -1.79 -19.09
CA ILE A 108 8.28 -2.61 -19.62
C ILE A 108 6.91 -2.07 -19.23
N PHE A 109 6.65 -1.86 -17.94
CA PHE A 109 5.33 -1.49 -17.43
C PHE A 109 5.12 0.03 -17.38
N GLY A 110 6.21 0.81 -17.34
CA GLY A 110 6.22 2.26 -17.15
C GLY A 110 6.48 2.63 -15.69
N GLU A 111 7.38 3.59 -15.44
CA GLU A 111 7.75 4.06 -14.10
C GLU A 111 6.53 4.62 -13.35
N GLN A 112 5.62 5.31 -14.04
CA GLN A 112 4.38 5.87 -13.49
C GLN A 112 3.41 4.81 -12.95
N ASN A 113 3.56 3.56 -13.38
CA ASN A 113 2.74 2.42 -12.97
C ASN A 113 3.35 1.63 -11.80
N PHE A 114 4.47 2.08 -11.27
CA PHE A 114 5.07 1.52 -10.07
C PHE A 114 4.24 1.88 -8.84
N ALA A 115 3.48 0.92 -8.31
CA ALA A 115 2.64 1.14 -7.14
C ALA A 115 3.42 1.09 -5.81
N GLY A 116 4.51 0.31 -5.75
CA GLY A 116 5.35 0.25 -4.57
C GLY A 116 6.24 -0.98 -4.49
N GLN A 117 7.14 -0.93 -3.51
CA GLN A 117 7.97 -2.05 -3.08
C GLN A 117 7.64 -2.39 -1.64
N ILE A 118 7.39 -3.66 -1.39
CA ILE A 118 7.02 -4.19 -0.08
C ILE A 118 8.19 -5.01 0.44
N ALA A 119 8.67 -4.69 1.65
CA ALA A 119 9.62 -5.54 2.37
C ALA A 119 8.83 -6.64 3.09
N VAL A 120 9.07 -7.90 2.72
CA VAL A 120 8.42 -9.08 3.30
C VAL A 120 9.39 -9.76 4.26
N VAL A 121 9.13 -9.65 5.56
CA VAL A 121 9.97 -10.26 6.59
C VAL A 121 9.61 -11.73 6.73
N ASN A 122 10.46 -12.59 6.16
CA ASN A 122 10.29 -14.04 6.17
C ASN A 122 11.11 -14.74 7.28
N ASN A 123 12.14 -14.06 7.81
CA ASN A 123 12.99 -14.62 8.86
C ASN A 123 13.51 -13.54 9.84
N LEU A 124 12.80 -13.32 10.93
CA LEU A 124 13.18 -12.35 11.99
C LEU A 124 14.52 -12.62 12.66
N LYS A 125 15.01 -13.87 12.64
CA LYS A 125 16.30 -14.23 13.24
C LYS A 125 17.47 -13.80 12.36
N GLY A 126 17.20 -13.48 11.08
CA GLY A 126 18.20 -13.19 10.07
C GLY A 126 18.90 -14.45 9.53
N ARG A 127 19.30 -14.38 8.26
CA ARG A 127 20.22 -15.36 7.66
C ARG A 127 21.63 -14.82 7.78
N ASN A 128 22.54 -15.62 8.33
CA ASN A 128 23.96 -15.27 8.47
C ASN A 128 24.77 -15.67 7.22
N ASP A 129 24.17 -15.57 6.05
CA ASP A 129 24.78 -15.87 4.75
C ASP A 129 25.65 -14.74 4.21
N ARG A 130 25.58 -13.56 4.80
CA ARG A 130 26.42 -12.39 4.47
C ARG A 130 27.28 -11.96 5.65
N ALA A 131 28.50 -11.52 5.34
CA ALA A 131 29.52 -11.22 6.37
C ALA A 131 29.17 -10.07 7.32
N ASN A 132 28.39 -9.07 6.85
CA ASN A 132 28.24 -7.80 7.59
C ASN A 132 26.83 -7.56 8.12
N ILE A 133 25.79 -8.03 7.42
CA ILE A 133 24.38 -7.77 7.75
C ILE A 133 23.59 -9.05 7.55
N ALA A 134 22.86 -9.47 8.59
CA ALA A 134 21.95 -10.60 8.50
C ALA A 134 20.69 -10.21 7.69
N THR A 135 20.38 -10.96 6.65
CA THR A 135 19.19 -10.74 5.81
C THR A 135 17.95 -11.25 6.52
N THR A 136 16.94 -10.41 6.68
CA THR A 136 15.68 -10.72 7.39
C THR A 136 14.46 -10.71 6.49
N HIS A 137 14.56 -10.15 5.30
CA HIS A 137 13.44 -9.91 4.39
C HIS A 137 13.85 -10.09 2.93
N GLU A 138 12.87 -10.18 2.11
CA GLU A 138 12.94 -10.07 0.66
C GLU A 138 11.97 -8.98 0.18
N TYR A 139 11.90 -8.72 -1.10
CA TYR A 139 11.08 -7.68 -1.68
C TYR A 139 9.96 -8.26 -2.54
N LEU A 140 8.84 -7.56 -2.55
CA LEU A 140 7.76 -7.77 -3.49
C LEU A 140 7.52 -6.45 -4.24
N LEU A 141 7.85 -6.42 -5.54
CA LEU A 141 7.59 -5.28 -6.40
C LEU A 141 6.17 -5.37 -6.93
N MET A 142 5.47 -4.23 -6.91
CA MET A 142 4.09 -4.10 -7.39
C MET A 142 4.01 -3.09 -8.51
N TYR A 143 3.55 -3.51 -9.68
CA TYR A 143 3.19 -2.67 -10.81
C TYR A 143 1.72 -2.84 -11.15
N VAL A 144 1.08 -1.76 -11.57
CA VAL A 144 -0.36 -1.73 -11.84
C VAL A 144 -0.63 -1.25 -13.26
N SER A 145 -1.77 -1.63 -13.81
CA SER A 145 -2.27 -1.08 -15.06
C SER A 145 -2.94 0.28 -14.84
N GLU A 146 -3.15 1.03 -15.91
CA GLU A 146 -3.63 2.42 -15.92
C GLU A 146 -4.92 2.66 -15.11
N ASN A 147 -5.85 1.70 -15.14
CA ASN A 147 -7.15 1.81 -14.48
C ASN A 147 -7.23 1.01 -13.17
N PHE A 148 -6.10 0.59 -12.62
CA PHE A 148 -6.09 -0.16 -11.35
C PHE A 148 -6.52 0.72 -10.19
N VAL A 149 -7.48 0.22 -9.42
CA VAL A 149 -7.91 0.84 -8.16
C VAL A 149 -7.77 -0.20 -7.06
N SER A 150 -7.07 0.16 -5.99
CA SER A 150 -6.96 -0.72 -4.82
C SER A 150 -8.22 -0.61 -3.97
N GLY A 151 -8.90 -1.72 -3.71
CA GLY A 151 -10.02 -1.78 -2.76
C GLY A 151 -9.60 -1.74 -1.29
N GLY A 152 -8.30 -1.65 -1.00
CA GLY A 152 -7.78 -1.72 0.36
C GLY A 152 -7.81 -3.14 0.94
N LEU A 153 -7.37 -3.26 2.18
CA LEU A 153 -7.39 -4.50 2.95
C LEU A 153 -8.44 -4.41 4.06
N PRO A 154 -9.17 -5.47 4.38
CA PRO A 154 -10.05 -5.51 5.54
C PRO A 154 -9.30 -5.11 6.81
N LEU A 155 -9.96 -4.39 7.70
CA LEU A 155 -9.37 -4.05 9.00
C LEU A 155 -9.13 -5.34 9.81
N THR A 156 -7.97 -5.43 10.43
CA THR A 156 -7.67 -6.49 11.39
C THR A 156 -8.52 -6.33 12.65
N ASP A 157 -8.68 -7.41 13.43
CA ASP A 157 -9.40 -7.35 14.72
C ASP A 157 -8.80 -6.31 15.67
N GLU A 158 -7.48 -6.14 15.64
CA GLU A 158 -6.80 -5.11 16.44
C GLU A 158 -7.17 -3.70 15.97
N GLN A 159 -7.25 -3.47 14.67
CA GLN A 159 -7.70 -2.20 14.12
C GLN A 159 -9.18 -1.94 14.40
N LYS A 160 -10.03 -2.99 14.39
CA LYS A 160 -11.45 -2.87 14.71
C LYS A 160 -11.70 -2.53 16.19
N LYS A 161 -10.83 -2.87 17.14
CA LYS A 161 -10.94 -2.52 18.57
C LYS A 161 -11.06 -1.01 18.84
N GLN A 162 -10.59 -0.15 17.97
CA GLN A 162 -10.76 1.30 18.11
C GLN A 162 -12.23 1.76 17.99
N TYR A 163 -13.08 0.99 17.27
CA TYR A 163 -14.50 1.28 17.05
C TYR A 163 -15.33 0.69 18.20
N LYS A 164 -15.12 1.21 19.40
CA LYS A 164 -15.65 0.67 20.65
C LYS A 164 -16.93 1.34 21.14
N TYR A 165 -17.39 2.36 20.46
CA TYR A 165 -18.60 3.08 20.79
C TYR A 165 -19.73 2.66 19.84
N THR A 166 -20.96 2.73 20.34
CA THR A 166 -22.16 2.39 19.58
C THR A 166 -23.11 3.57 19.60
N ASP A 167 -23.70 3.93 18.46
CA ASP A 167 -24.75 4.93 18.38
C ASP A 167 -26.12 4.32 18.72
N GLU A 168 -27.17 5.14 18.69
CA GLU A 168 -28.57 4.76 18.96
C GLU A 168 -29.13 3.74 17.97
N ASN A 169 -28.54 3.60 16.78
CA ASN A 169 -28.92 2.64 15.73
C ASN A 169 -28.07 1.35 15.76
N GLY A 170 -27.16 1.22 16.73
CA GLY A 170 -26.28 0.05 16.86
C GLY A 170 -25.01 0.13 16.01
N ASN A 171 -24.72 1.24 15.35
CA ASN A 171 -23.53 1.38 14.50
C ASN A 171 -22.27 1.63 15.32
N LEU A 172 -21.23 0.86 15.04
CA LEU A 172 -19.93 1.01 15.70
C LEU A 172 -19.17 2.23 15.17
N TYR A 173 -18.60 3.00 16.08
CA TYR A 173 -17.75 4.14 15.74
C TYR A 173 -16.55 4.33 16.67
N ALA A 174 -15.54 5.03 16.19
CA ALA A 174 -14.42 5.55 16.95
C ALA A 174 -14.54 7.07 17.11
N LEU A 175 -13.91 7.64 18.15
CA LEU A 175 -13.79 9.08 18.33
C LEU A 175 -12.40 9.54 17.87
N ARG A 176 -12.35 10.50 16.96
CA ARG A 176 -11.14 11.11 16.44
C ARG A 176 -11.10 12.59 16.77
N ASP A 177 -9.90 13.14 17.03
CA ASP A 177 -9.75 14.58 17.26
C ASP A 177 -10.11 15.38 16.00
N LEU A 178 -11.00 16.35 16.13
CA LEU A 178 -11.29 17.31 15.08
C LEU A 178 -10.11 18.28 14.87
N ARG A 179 -9.30 18.54 15.90
CA ARG A 179 -8.07 19.29 15.76
C ARG A 179 -7.04 18.51 14.94
N LYS A 180 -6.46 19.11 13.91
CA LYS A 180 -5.38 18.51 13.13
C LYS A 180 -4.17 18.25 14.03
N ARG A 181 -3.64 17.02 13.98
CA ARG A 181 -2.36 16.64 14.61
C ARG A 181 -1.33 16.36 13.52
N GLY A 182 -0.07 16.68 13.82
CA GLY A 182 1.02 16.55 12.85
C GLY A 182 0.99 17.67 11.79
N ARG A 183 2.16 17.96 11.20
CA ARG A 183 2.30 19.05 10.22
C ARG A 183 1.50 18.78 8.93
N PRO A 184 0.90 19.80 8.30
CA PRO A 184 0.73 21.19 8.77
C PRO A 184 -0.42 21.31 9.79
N ASP A 185 -0.16 21.70 11.05
CA ASP A 185 -1.14 21.71 12.14
C ASP A 185 -1.35 23.08 12.81
N ARG A 186 -0.68 24.12 12.33
CA ARG A 186 -0.75 25.47 12.86
C ARG A 186 -1.82 26.29 12.17
N ARG A 187 -2.30 27.32 12.87
CA ARG A 187 -3.24 28.30 12.31
C ARG A 187 -2.71 28.98 11.06
N GLU A 188 -1.41 29.33 11.05
CA GLU A 188 -0.74 29.98 9.92
C GLU A 188 -0.70 29.13 8.66
N ASP A 189 -0.69 27.80 8.80
CA ASP A 189 -0.71 26.88 7.65
C ASP A 189 -2.03 26.97 6.86
N ARG A 190 -3.16 27.09 7.57
CA ARG A 190 -4.51 27.22 6.97
C ARG A 190 -5.39 28.10 7.88
N PRO A 191 -5.31 29.44 7.77
CA PRO A 191 -6.02 30.37 8.68
C PRO A 191 -7.54 30.19 8.72
N ASN A 192 -8.15 29.79 7.58
CA ASN A 192 -9.59 29.56 7.47
C ASN A 192 -10.08 28.33 8.27
N MET A 193 -9.17 27.47 8.70
CA MET A 193 -9.46 26.32 9.56
C MET A 193 -9.33 26.64 11.05
N TYR A 194 -9.22 27.92 11.41
CA TYR A 194 -9.19 28.40 12.78
C TYR A 194 -10.42 29.26 13.05
N PHE A 195 -11.40 28.66 13.69
CA PHE A 195 -12.66 29.30 14.07
C PHE A 195 -13.20 28.71 15.38
N PRO A 196 -14.05 29.44 16.13
CA PRO A 196 -14.65 28.90 17.33
C PRO A 196 -15.77 27.90 17.02
N ILE A 197 -15.86 26.86 17.85
CA ILE A 197 -17.02 25.98 17.99
C ILE A 197 -17.52 26.18 19.42
N TYR A 198 -18.81 26.18 19.61
CA TYR A 198 -19.44 26.41 20.93
C TYR A 198 -20.15 25.12 21.36
N PHE A 199 -20.15 24.85 22.66
CA PHE A 199 -20.87 23.70 23.19
C PHE A 199 -21.46 24.05 24.56
N ASN A 200 -22.57 23.42 24.88
CA ASN A 200 -23.20 23.50 26.20
C ASN A 200 -22.65 22.42 27.11
N PRO A 201 -21.95 22.75 28.23
CA PRO A 201 -21.37 21.72 29.12
C PRO A 201 -22.40 20.88 29.85
N GLU A 202 -23.65 21.36 29.98
CA GLU A 202 -24.74 20.65 30.68
C GLU A 202 -25.45 19.66 29.75
N THR A 203 -25.72 20.06 28.50
CA THR A 203 -26.47 19.22 27.55
C THR A 203 -25.56 18.47 26.57
N GLY A 204 -24.33 18.94 26.35
CA GLY A 204 -23.43 18.43 25.34
C GLY A 204 -23.68 18.93 23.92
N ASP A 205 -24.71 19.79 23.73
CA ASP A 205 -25.06 20.34 22.43
C ASP A 205 -23.95 21.22 21.85
N ILE A 206 -23.75 21.11 20.53
CA ILE A 206 -22.71 21.85 19.80
C ILE A 206 -23.34 22.80 18.82
N SER A 207 -22.76 24.02 18.72
CA SER A 207 -23.23 25.08 17.85
C SER A 207 -22.07 25.83 17.18
N MET A 208 -22.31 26.36 15.99
CA MET A 208 -21.41 27.31 15.33
C MET A 208 -21.61 28.75 15.82
N ASN A 209 -22.65 29.01 16.61
CA ASN A 209 -23.01 30.34 17.14
C ASN A 209 -22.83 30.38 18.66
N ALA A 210 -22.42 31.54 19.16
CA ALA A 210 -22.39 31.80 20.59
C ALA A 210 -23.82 31.88 21.12
N LEU A 211 -24.21 30.95 21.99
CA LEU A 211 -25.49 30.89 22.64
C LEU A 211 -25.32 31.05 24.15
N ASN A 212 -26.39 31.46 24.85
CA ASN A 212 -26.35 31.56 26.30
C ASN A 212 -26.09 30.19 26.94
N GLY A 213 -25.14 30.09 27.86
CA GLY A 213 -24.74 28.83 28.51
C GLY A 213 -23.75 27.99 27.71
N TYR A 214 -23.29 28.47 26.55
CA TYR A 214 -22.31 27.74 25.73
C TYR A 214 -20.88 28.26 25.99
N GLU A 215 -19.95 27.30 26.10
CA GLU A 215 -18.51 27.56 26.18
C GLU A 215 -17.87 27.53 24.79
N LYS A 216 -16.88 28.41 24.60
CA LYS A 216 -16.12 28.53 23.36
C LYS A 216 -14.95 27.56 23.34
N ILE A 217 -14.83 26.79 22.30
CA ILE A 217 -13.66 25.92 22.00
C ILE A 217 -12.97 26.42 20.75
N ILE A 218 -11.63 26.52 20.80
CA ILE A 218 -10.73 26.80 19.67
C ILE A 218 -9.69 25.70 19.55
N PRO A 219 -9.11 25.46 18.35
CA PRO A 219 -8.17 24.35 18.12
C PRO A 219 -6.78 24.66 18.68
N LEU A 220 -6.58 24.53 19.99
CA LEU A 220 -5.28 24.75 20.61
C LEU A 220 -4.40 23.51 20.54
N ARG A 221 -3.12 23.71 20.26
CA ARG A 221 -2.08 22.67 20.29
C ARG A 221 -1.76 22.27 21.75
N GLY A 222 -0.98 21.21 21.92
CA GLY A 222 -0.62 20.70 23.26
C GLY A 222 0.17 21.68 24.13
N ASP A 223 0.93 22.59 23.48
CA ASP A 223 1.70 23.69 24.08
C ASP A 223 0.87 24.96 24.36
N GLY A 224 -0.40 24.98 23.93
CA GLY A 224 -1.30 26.12 24.09
C GLY A 224 -1.29 27.11 22.93
N SER A 225 -0.43 26.94 21.95
CA SER A 225 -0.43 27.77 20.74
C SER A 225 -1.61 27.46 19.83
N ASP A 226 -1.89 28.36 18.88
CA ASP A 226 -2.98 28.22 17.91
C ASP A 226 -2.68 27.07 16.93
N GLY A 227 -3.59 26.13 16.91
CA GLY A 227 -3.63 25.05 15.91
C GLY A 227 -4.69 25.32 14.85
N ARG A 228 -5.16 24.27 14.19
CA ARG A 228 -6.28 24.36 13.25
C ARG A 228 -7.20 23.15 13.37
N TRP A 229 -8.42 23.32 12.92
CA TRP A 229 -9.33 22.19 12.72
C TRP A 229 -8.90 21.36 11.50
N ARG A 230 -9.37 20.14 11.44
CA ARG A 230 -9.22 19.23 10.29
C ARG A 230 -10.22 19.64 9.19
N TRP A 231 -11.41 20.05 9.57
CA TRP A 231 -12.52 20.40 8.69
C TRP A 231 -12.72 21.90 8.57
N GLY A 232 -13.20 22.34 7.41
CA GLY A 232 -13.63 23.71 7.18
C GLY A 232 -14.93 24.05 7.92
N LYS A 233 -15.24 25.35 8.02
CA LYS A 233 -16.37 25.84 8.80
C LYS A 233 -17.72 25.29 8.32
N ASP A 234 -17.92 25.21 7.00
CA ASP A 234 -19.17 24.72 6.42
C ASP A 234 -19.33 23.22 6.64
N HIS A 235 -18.23 22.44 6.53
CA HIS A 235 -18.26 21.02 6.83
C HIS A 235 -18.62 20.77 8.32
N VAL A 236 -18.01 21.51 9.24
CA VAL A 236 -18.35 21.42 10.67
C VAL A 236 -19.82 21.77 10.90
N ALA A 237 -20.32 22.84 10.28
CA ALA A 237 -21.72 23.25 10.43
C ALA A 237 -22.73 22.18 9.94
N ASN A 238 -22.39 21.45 8.90
CA ASN A 238 -23.21 20.37 8.33
C ASN A 238 -23.08 19.04 9.07
N SER A 239 -22.12 18.92 10.01
CA SER A 239 -21.76 17.66 10.67
C SER A 239 -21.85 17.76 12.21
N LEU A 240 -22.59 18.71 12.76
CA LEU A 240 -22.68 18.93 14.22
C LEU A 240 -23.16 17.68 14.99
N ASN A 241 -24.03 16.87 14.38
CA ASN A 241 -24.61 15.67 14.98
C ASN A 241 -23.61 14.55 15.26
N ILE A 242 -22.46 14.56 14.61
CA ILE A 242 -21.39 13.57 14.84
C ILE A 242 -20.21 14.12 15.64
N LEU A 243 -20.28 15.40 16.03
CA LEU A 243 -19.26 15.99 16.89
C LEU A 243 -19.51 15.63 18.36
N HIS A 244 -18.43 15.58 19.13
CA HIS A 244 -18.43 15.21 20.52
C HIS A 244 -17.44 16.07 21.29
N PRO A 245 -17.87 16.88 22.29
CA PRO A 245 -16.97 17.60 23.16
C PRO A 245 -16.26 16.61 24.08
N ASP A 246 -14.96 16.77 24.29
CA ASP A 246 -14.16 15.89 25.12
C ASP A 246 -13.09 16.67 25.90
N LYS A 247 -12.85 16.31 27.15
CA LYS A 247 -11.78 16.91 27.95
C LYS A 247 -10.50 16.09 27.82
N ASN A 248 -9.41 16.76 27.51
CA ASN A 248 -8.09 16.14 27.54
C ASN A 248 -7.61 15.95 29.01
N ASN A 249 -6.49 15.23 29.17
CA ASN A 249 -5.89 14.95 30.48
C ASN A 249 -5.47 16.19 31.29
N LYS A 250 -5.42 17.38 30.65
CA LYS A 250 -5.15 18.68 31.28
C LYS A 250 -6.43 19.44 31.63
N GLY A 251 -7.60 18.82 31.50
CA GLY A 251 -8.90 19.42 31.79
C GLY A 251 -9.39 20.40 30.72
N ARG A 252 -8.69 20.57 29.60
CA ARG A 252 -9.07 21.48 28.52
C ARG A 252 -10.07 20.80 27.58
N TRP A 253 -11.14 21.50 27.25
CA TRP A 253 -12.09 21.05 26.25
C TRP A 253 -11.51 21.03 24.83
N GLY A 254 -11.88 20.03 24.08
CA GLY A 254 -11.62 19.85 22.66
C GLY A 254 -12.85 19.26 21.98
N ILE A 255 -12.82 19.16 20.67
CA ILE A 255 -13.87 18.52 19.87
C ILE A 255 -13.28 17.27 19.20
N LYS A 256 -14.01 16.18 19.34
CA LYS A 256 -13.83 14.94 18.57
C LYS A 256 -14.99 14.79 17.60
N HIS A 257 -14.81 13.95 16.59
CA HIS A 257 -15.88 13.53 15.69
C HIS A 257 -16.01 12.02 15.69
N ARG A 258 -17.21 11.52 15.42
CA ARG A 258 -17.45 10.09 15.21
C ARG A 258 -16.91 9.69 13.85
N VAL A 259 -16.22 8.54 13.81
CA VAL A 259 -15.78 7.87 12.59
C VAL A 259 -16.37 6.49 12.64
N TYR A 260 -17.34 6.22 11.78
CA TYR A 260 -18.05 4.95 11.75
C TYR A 260 -17.22 3.85 11.10
N LEU A 261 -17.38 2.63 11.57
CA LEU A 261 -16.79 1.44 10.95
C LEU A 261 -17.38 1.22 9.55
N ASN A 262 -18.69 1.44 9.39
CA ASN A 262 -19.34 1.48 8.09
C ASN A 262 -19.05 2.86 7.44
N PRO A 263 -18.28 2.93 6.34
CA PRO A 263 -17.89 4.18 5.70
C PRO A 263 -19.08 4.98 5.14
N ALA A 264 -20.15 4.32 4.73
CA ALA A 264 -21.36 4.98 4.19
C ALA A 264 -22.05 5.92 5.22
N LEU A 265 -21.76 5.74 6.51
CA LEU A 265 -22.30 6.60 7.58
C LEU A 265 -21.41 7.80 7.88
N ASN A 266 -20.24 7.90 7.28
CA ASN A 266 -19.35 9.04 7.45
C ASN A 266 -19.74 10.17 6.49
N PRO A 267 -19.67 11.44 6.91
CA PRO A 267 -19.90 12.55 5.99
C PRO A 267 -18.82 12.57 4.91
N VAL A 268 -19.22 12.91 3.69
CA VAL A 268 -18.30 13.09 2.57
C VAL A 268 -17.46 14.34 2.85
N VAL A 269 -16.16 14.15 2.98
CA VAL A 269 -15.20 15.26 3.21
C VAL A 269 -14.59 15.64 1.87
N LEU A 270 -15.02 16.75 1.30
CA LEU A 270 -14.51 17.25 0.00
C LEU A 270 -13.12 17.90 0.08
N ASP A 271 -12.60 18.16 1.28
CA ASP A 271 -11.41 18.99 1.52
C ASP A 271 -10.21 18.28 2.16
N ASP A 272 -10.29 16.99 2.47
CA ASP A 272 -9.16 16.27 3.06
C ASP A 272 -8.39 15.48 2.00
N GLU A 273 -7.19 15.95 1.68
CA GLU A 273 -6.21 15.29 0.80
C GLU A 273 -5.82 13.86 1.24
N PHE A 274 -6.37 13.36 2.35
CA PHE A 274 -5.91 12.11 2.98
C PHE A 274 -7.00 11.17 3.50
N ASP A 275 -8.29 11.53 3.40
CA ASP A 275 -9.35 10.57 3.73
C ASP A 275 -9.80 9.89 2.43
N GLU A 276 -9.26 8.70 2.21
CA GLU A 276 -9.68 7.83 1.11
C GLU A 276 -11.12 7.41 1.30
N PHE A 277 -11.88 7.52 0.20
CA PHE A 277 -13.23 6.99 0.13
C PHE A 277 -13.18 5.46 0.15
N ASP A 278 -13.68 4.87 1.20
CA ASP A 278 -14.06 3.47 1.21
C ASP A 278 -15.48 3.36 0.65
N GLU A 279 -15.63 2.90 -0.58
CA GLU A 279 -16.96 2.65 -1.21
C GLU A 279 -17.60 1.34 -0.74
N GLY A 280 -16.99 0.63 0.21
CA GLY A 280 -17.44 -0.67 0.69
C GLY A 280 -18.40 -0.61 1.88
N GLU A 281 -19.00 -1.74 2.22
CA GLU A 281 -19.84 -1.91 3.42
C GLU A 281 -19.01 -1.83 4.72
N GLU A 282 -17.73 -2.13 4.67
CA GLU A 282 -16.79 -2.02 5.80
C GLU A 282 -15.58 -1.18 5.41
N ARG A 283 -15.05 -0.43 6.39
CA ARG A 283 -13.84 0.36 6.22
C ARG A 283 -12.61 -0.51 5.95
N THR A 284 -11.79 -0.09 5.00
CA THR A 284 -10.54 -0.77 4.64
C THR A 284 -9.30 0.02 5.09
N SER A 285 -8.14 -0.56 4.94
CA SER A 285 -6.85 0.09 5.15
C SER A 285 -5.94 -0.12 3.96
N LYS A 286 -5.09 0.86 3.65
CA LYS A 286 -4.04 0.66 2.64
C LYS A 286 -3.08 -0.46 3.06
N ALA A 287 -2.68 -1.28 2.09
CA ALA A 287 -1.57 -2.19 2.28
C ALA A 287 -0.30 -1.40 2.66
N LYS A 288 0.43 -1.90 3.64
CA LYS A 288 1.69 -1.30 4.06
C LYS A 288 2.83 -1.82 3.18
N SER A 289 3.87 -1.00 3.00
CA SER A 289 5.12 -1.39 2.31
C SER A 289 6.06 -2.24 3.17
N PHE A 290 5.61 -2.69 4.35
CA PHE A 290 6.34 -3.56 5.25
C PHE A 290 5.39 -4.62 5.80
N TRP A 291 5.65 -5.89 5.48
CA TRP A 291 4.86 -7.03 5.93
C TRP A 291 5.69 -7.88 6.89
N GLN A 292 5.13 -8.10 8.05
CA GLN A 292 5.72 -8.91 9.11
C GLN A 292 4.60 -9.69 9.81
N GLY A 293 4.79 -11.00 9.95
CA GLY A 293 3.85 -11.86 10.67
C GLY A 293 4.35 -13.29 10.68
N GLY A 294 3.87 -14.08 11.64
CA GLY A 294 4.21 -15.50 11.72
C GLY A 294 3.76 -16.29 10.49
N GLU A 295 2.67 -15.85 9.86
CA GLU A 295 2.09 -16.40 8.64
C GLU A 295 2.99 -16.28 7.41
N LEU A 296 3.93 -15.33 7.40
CA LEU A 296 4.88 -15.11 6.30
C LEU A 296 6.15 -15.99 6.43
N SER A 297 6.25 -16.79 7.48
CA SER A 297 7.42 -17.64 7.67
C SER A 297 7.40 -18.87 6.75
N THR A 298 8.57 -19.25 6.28
CA THR A 298 8.78 -20.45 5.46
C THR A 298 8.23 -21.73 6.11
N ASP A 299 8.28 -21.83 7.46
CA ASP A 299 7.75 -22.98 8.20
C ASP A 299 6.21 -23.08 8.13
N VAL A 300 5.53 -21.92 8.09
CA VAL A 300 4.07 -21.88 7.91
C VAL A 300 3.72 -22.24 6.48
N ALA A 301 4.44 -21.70 5.51
CA ALA A 301 4.24 -22.01 4.10
C ALA A 301 4.38 -23.53 3.83
N ARG A 302 5.43 -24.18 4.37
CA ARG A 302 5.63 -25.64 4.26
C ARG A 302 4.46 -26.42 4.87
N ARG A 303 3.99 -26.04 6.05
CA ARG A 303 2.86 -26.72 6.72
C ARG A 303 1.58 -26.58 5.91
N THR A 304 1.31 -25.38 5.40
CA THR A 304 0.15 -25.11 4.56
C THR A 304 0.20 -25.91 3.27
N LEU A 305 1.35 -25.91 2.59
CA LEU A 305 1.54 -26.67 1.35
C LEU A 305 1.35 -28.17 1.58
N LYS A 306 1.92 -28.73 2.64
CA LYS A 306 1.75 -30.12 3.03
C LYS A 306 0.30 -30.48 3.39
N ALA A 307 -0.45 -29.54 3.96
CA ALA A 307 -1.88 -29.73 4.24
C ALA A 307 -2.74 -29.76 2.97
N ILE A 308 -2.36 -28.97 1.94
CA ILE A 308 -3.06 -28.91 0.65
C ILE A 308 -2.69 -30.10 -0.24
N LEU A 309 -1.41 -30.49 -0.25
CA LEU A 309 -0.85 -31.53 -1.11
C LEU A 309 -0.05 -32.55 -0.26
N PRO A 310 -0.71 -33.41 0.52
CA PRO A 310 -0.06 -34.27 1.51
C PRO A 310 0.89 -35.30 0.90
N ASP A 311 0.64 -35.72 -0.36
CA ASP A 311 1.37 -36.78 -1.05
C ASP A 311 2.49 -36.25 -1.95
N VAL A 312 2.74 -34.94 -1.95
CA VAL A 312 3.79 -34.30 -2.75
C VAL A 312 4.93 -33.84 -1.85
N GLU A 313 6.14 -34.29 -2.16
CA GLU A 313 7.36 -33.76 -1.57
C GLU A 313 7.85 -32.57 -2.40
N PHE A 314 8.05 -31.44 -1.75
CA PHE A 314 8.65 -30.25 -2.35
C PHE A 314 10.03 -30.04 -1.73
N ASP A 315 11.05 -29.97 -2.57
CA ASP A 315 12.44 -29.71 -2.12
C ASP A 315 12.57 -28.28 -1.56
N TYR A 316 11.77 -27.35 -2.10
CA TYR A 316 11.62 -25.97 -1.62
C TYR A 316 10.14 -25.58 -1.60
N PRO A 317 9.69 -24.84 -0.56
CA PRO A 317 8.36 -24.30 -0.50
C PRO A 317 8.20 -23.06 -1.41
#